data_20c5ad561a66a025905296eeb19e3308
#
_entry.id   20c5ad561a66a025905296eeb19e3308
#
_cell.length_a   1.000
_cell.length_b   1.000
_cell.length_c   1.000
_cell.angle_alpha   90.00
_cell.angle_beta   90.00
_cell.angle_gamma   90.00
#
_symmetry.space_group_name_H-M   'P 1'
#
loop_
_entity.id
_entity.type
_entity.pdbx_description
1 polymer ?
#
loop_
_entity_poly.entity_id
_entity_poly.type
_entity_poly.pdbx_seq_one_letter_code
_entity_poly.pdbx_strand_id
1 'polypeptide(L)'
;MKKQKYTYSIYGFAVIIFLLRFNLVDALPNVSNQIAFQEGEFSIGDAYCAEEQKNSDWCADEIPHKVKLKSFSLDKYEVTNSEYMKCFAEGICNPNDLHETRPKDFSGLKQPVVFITWEDAQTFCKWRGGNLPTEVQWERAAQGDNPGGAHFKQIYNVGATVDVGGQRPNSNGLYYMMGNAYEWTLDWYGPYQLENTVSNPKGPPTGKEKVVRGGAWHSPSHYLRVSDRVAKVPEYKYSDVGIRCAYSTK
;
A
#
# COMPACT_ATOMS: atom_id res chain seq x y z
N MET A 1 -50.37 20.37 -70.09
CA MET A 1 -49.54 20.58 -68.88
C MET A 1 -49.70 19.34 -68.00
N LYS A 2 -48.69 18.44 -67.97
CA LYS A 2 -48.73 17.22 -67.18
C LYS A 2 -48.04 17.48 -65.82
N LYS A 3 -48.78 17.29 -64.73
CA LYS A 3 -48.25 17.35 -63.40
C LYS A 3 -47.58 15.99 -63.06
N GLN A 4 -46.29 16.00 -62.80
CA GLN A 4 -45.51 14.85 -62.38
C GLN A 4 -45.58 14.76 -60.83
N LYS A 5 -46.08 13.64 -60.33
CA LYS A 5 -46.12 13.34 -58.88
C LYS A 5 -44.85 12.65 -58.52
N TYR A 6 -44.06 13.21 -57.57
CA TYR A 6 -42.94 12.55 -56.94
C TYR A 6 -43.40 11.81 -55.67
N THR A 7 -43.22 10.50 -55.69
CA THR A 7 -43.42 9.64 -54.52
C THR A 7 -42.09 9.53 -53.77
N TYR A 8 -42.03 10.02 -52.54
CA TYR A 8 -40.90 9.80 -51.65
C TYR A 8 -41.07 8.47 -50.94
N SER A 9 -40.12 7.53 -51.19
CA SER A 9 -39.99 6.29 -50.47
C SER A 9 -39.18 6.56 -49.18
N ILE A 10 -39.82 6.35 -48.01
CA ILE A 10 -39.18 6.46 -46.72
C ILE A 10 -38.51 5.11 -46.43
N TYR A 11 -37.18 5.01 -46.59
CA TYR A 11 -36.41 3.90 -46.09
C TYR A 11 -36.22 4.08 -44.58
N GLY A 12 -36.90 3.25 -43.80
CA GLY A 12 -36.71 3.17 -42.36
C GLY A 12 -35.35 2.57 -42.05
N PHE A 13 -34.43 3.38 -41.53
CA PHE A 13 -33.20 2.88 -40.88
C PHE A 13 -33.59 2.35 -39.51
N ALA A 14 -33.62 1.03 -39.35
CA ALA A 14 -33.67 0.39 -38.07
C ALA A 14 -32.29 0.56 -37.39
N VAL A 15 -32.20 1.46 -36.42
CA VAL A 15 -31.04 1.60 -35.56
C VAL A 15 -31.09 0.41 -34.59
N ILE A 16 -30.29 -0.61 -34.87
CA ILE A 16 -30.06 -1.71 -33.92
C ILE A 16 -29.11 -1.18 -32.85
N ILE A 17 -29.67 -0.76 -31.72
CA ILE A 17 -28.89 -0.44 -30.53
C ILE A 17 -28.39 -1.79 -29.96
N PHE A 18 -27.14 -2.14 -30.25
CA PHE A 18 -26.42 -3.19 -29.53
C PHE A 18 -26.15 -2.70 -28.10
N LEU A 19 -27.03 -3.04 -27.17
CA LEU A 19 -26.76 -2.96 -25.76
C LEU A 19 -25.68 -4.00 -25.44
N LEU A 20 -24.42 -3.60 -25.53
CA LEU A 20 -23.32 -4.31 -24.92
C LEU A 20 -23.59 -4.30 -23.41
N ARG A 21 -24.21 -5.37 -22.91
CA ARG A 21 -24.16 -5.68 -21.48
C ARG A 21 -22.69 -5.99 -21.19
N PHE A 22 -21.95 -4.99 -20.71
CA PHE A 22 -20.77 -5.25 -19.93
C PHE A 22 -21.25 -6.05 -18.71
N ASN A 23 -21.02 -7.34 -18.73
CA ASN A 23 -21.02 -8.11 -17.50
C ASN A 23 -19.90 -7.51 -16.66
N LEU A 24 -20.25 -6.66 -15.69
CA LEU A 24 -19.40 -6.45 -14.54
C LEU A 24 -19.26 -7.85 -13.89
N VAL A 25 -18.25 -8.56 -14.31
CA VAL A 25 -17.69 -9.60 -13.46
C VAL A 25 -17.10 -8.81 -12.31
N ASP A 26 -17.81 -8.80 -11.19
CA ASP A 26 -17.25 -8.35 -9.92
C ASP A 26 -15.89 -9.00 -9.81
N ALA A 27 -14.83 -8.22 -9.99
CA ALA A 27 -13.47 -8.66 -9.76
C ALA A 27 -13.33 -8.80 -8.25
N LEU A 28 -13.79 -9.94 -7.72
CA LEU A 28 -13.41 -10.37 -6.37
C LEU A 28 -11.89 -10.18 -6.27
N PRO A 29 -11.40 -9.64 -5.16
CA PRO A 29 -9.97 -9.48 -4.96
C PRO A 29 -9.30 -10.80 -5.27
N ASN A 30 -8.28 -10.75 -6.11
CA ASN A 30 -7.58 -11.96 -6.57
C ASN A 30 -6.88 -12.58 -5.35
N VAL A 31 -7.54 -13.51 -4.69
CA VAL A 31 -7.08 -14.20 -3.46
C VAL A 31 -5.69 -14.82 -3.64
N SER A 32 -5.29 -15.10 -4.88
CA SER A 32 -3.96 -15.63 -5.21
C SER A 32 -2.79 -14.66 -4.92
N ASN A 33 -3.08 -13.37 -4.74
CA ASN A 33 -2.07 -12.33 -4.46
C ASN A 33 -2.09 -11.84 -3.00
N GLN A 34 -2.70 -12.60 -2.10
CA GLN A 34 -2.70 -12.28 -0.66
C GLN A 34 -2.03 -13.39 0.14
N ILE A 35 -1.34 -13.01 1.20
CA ILE A 35 -0.74 -13.92 2.17
C ILE A 35 -1.56 -13.86 3.45
N ALA A 36 -2.05 -15.00 3.91
CA ALA A 36 -2.85 -15.13 5.12
C ALA A 36 -1.97 -15.33 6.37
N PHE A 37 -2.33 -14.63 7.44
CA PHE A 37 -1.71 -14.72 8.75
C PHE A 37 -2.75 -15.21 9.76
N GLN A 38 -2.38 -16.24 10.52
CA GLN A 38 -3.24 -16.81 11.56
C GLN A 38 -3.26 -15.89 12.79
N GLU A 39 -4.36 -15.94 13.53
CA GLU A 39 -4.44 -15.28 14.84
C GLU A 39 -3.41 -15.83 15.82
N GLY A 40 -2.98 -15.00 16.75
CA GLY A 40 -2.02 -15.40 17.76
C GLY A 40 -1.45 -14.23 18.53
N GLU A 41 -0.53 -14.57 19.45
CA GLU A 41 0.27 -13.60 20.18
C GLU A 41 1.66 -13.48 19.51
N PHE A 42 2.10 -12.26 19.29
CA PHE A 42 3.35 -11.95 18.59
C PHE A 42 4.14 -10.90 19.37
N SER A 43 5.48 -10.99 19.30
CA SER A 43 6.36 -9.91 19.73
C SER A 43 6.61 -8.96 18.59
N ILE A 44 6.48 -7.66 18.84
CA ILE A 44 6.82 -6.55 17.93
C ILE A 44 7.81 -5.62 18.62
N GLY A 45 8.45 -4.72 17.84
CA GLY A 45 9.56 -3.90 18.32
C GLY A 45 10.92 -4.58 18.08
N ASP A 46 12.00 -3.86 18.36
CA ASP A 46 13.35 -4.35 18.14
C ASP A 46 13.90 -5.05 19.40
N ALA A 47 14.28 -6.33 19.27
CA ALA A 47 14.86 -7.11 20.37
C ALA A 47 16.14 -6.48 20.91
N TYR A 48 16.94 -5.82 20.06
CA TYR A 48 18.12 -5.07 20.49
C TYR A 48 17.76 -3.97 21.51
N CYS A 49 16.64 -3.31 21.31
CA CYS A 49 16.15 -2.25 22.19
C CYS A 49 15.69 -2.76 23.57
N ALA A 50 15.49 -4.07 23.74
CA ALA A 50 15.22 -4.68 25.04
C ALA A 50 16.48 -4.79 25.91
N GLU A 51 17.62 -5.06 25.29
CA GLU A 51 18.88 -5.34 25.98
C GLU A 51 19.70 -4.08 26.24
N GLU A 52 19.74 -3.19 25.25
CA GLU A 52 20.55 -1.96 25.21
C GLU A 52 19.77 -0.70 25.55
N GLN A 53 18.58 -0.83 25.96
CA GLN A 53 17.45 0.10 26.10
C GLN A 53 17.73 1.54 26.45
N LYS A 54 18.87 1.89 26.94
CA LYS A 54 18.99 3.12 27.73
C LYS A 54 19.73 4.25 27.02
N ASN A 55 20.35 4.01 25.88
CA ASN A 55 21.28 4.98 25.29
C ASN A 55 21.15 5.22 23.78
N SER A 56 20.19 4.61 23.09
CA SER A 56 20.00 4.83 21.66
C SER A 56 18.68 5.56 21.40
N ASP A 57 18.73 6.78 20.89
CA ASP A 57 17.54 7.61 20.61
C ASP A 57 16.50 6.90 19.76
N TRP A 58 16.94 6.03 18.85
CA TRP A 58 16.08 5.23 17.97
C TRP A 58 15.32 4.09 18.66
N CYS A 59 15.77 3.63 19.83
CA CYS A 59 15.03 2.64 20.61
C CYS A 59 13.83 3.21 21.37
N ALA A 60 13.71 4.52 21.46
CA ALA A 60 12.67 5.14 22.28
C ALA A 60 11.22 4.79 21.84
N ASP A 61 11.04 4.47 20.55
CA ASP A 61 9.73 4.15 19.96
C ASP A 61 9.64 2.73 19.39
N GLU A 62 10.70 1.91 19.55
CA GLU A 62 10.74 0.51 19.07
C GLU A 62 10.79 -0.50 20.22
N ILE A 63 10.26 -0.18 21.39
CA ILE A 63 10.32 -1.02 22.60
C ILE A 63 9.60 -2.36 22.34
N PRO A 64 10.28 -3.50 22.54
CA PRO A 64 9.69 -4.82 22.33
C PRO A 64 8.52 -5.08 23.30
N HIS A 65 7.42 -5.53 22.77
CA HIS A 65 6.24 -5.89 23.55
C HIS A 65 5.38 -6.92 22.81
N LYS A 66 4.43 -7.51 23.54
CA LYS A 66 3.53 -8.53 23.01
C LYS A 66 2.20 -7.93 22.59
N VAL A 67 1.71 -8.38 21.46
CA VAL A 67 0.38 -8.03 20.92
C VAL A 67 -0.37 -9.30 20.53
N LYS A 68 -1.71 -9.26 20.62
CA LYS A 68 -2.58 -10.27 20.02
C LYS A 68 -3.17 -9.76 18.74
N LEU A 69 -3.10 -10.54 17.67
CA LEU A 69 -3.70 -10.23 16.39
C LEU A 69 -4.75 -11.27 16.03
N LYS A 70 -5.90 -10.82 15.51
CA LYS A 70 -6.83 -11.69 14.78
C LYS A 70 -6.21 -12.09 13.45
N SER A 71 -6.74 -13.16 12.84
CA SER A 71 -6.36 -13.54 11.48
C SER A 71 -6.59 -12.38 10.51
N PHE A 72 -5.68 -12.20 9.57
CA PHE A 72 -5.76 -11.21 8.50
C PHE A 72 -5.03 -11.73 7.26
N SER A 73 -5.22 -11.08 6.13
CA SER A 73 -4.35 -11.26 4.98
C SER A 73 -3.78 -9.93 4.52
N LEU A 74 -2.63 -9.99 3.86
CA LEU A 74 -1.92 -8.83 3.34
C LEU A 74 -1.61 -9.05 1.87
N ASP A 75 -1.67 -8.00 1.05
CA ASP A 75 -1.24 -8.06 -0.33
C ASP A 75 0.21 -8.56 -0.42
N LYS A 76 0.46 -9.49 -1.32
CA LYS A 76 1.78 -10.06 -1.56
C LYS A 76 2.79 -9.03 -2.07
N TYR A 77 2.32 -8.06 -2.81
CA TYR A 77 3.09 -6.98 -3.42
C TYR A 77 2.57 -5.63 -2.97
N GLU A 78 3.38 -4.60 -3.11
CA GLU A 78 2.94 -3.21 -3.08
C GLU A 78 1.89 -2.99 -4.19
N VAL A 79 0.95 -2.07 -3.97
CA VAL A 79 -0.03 -1.67 -4.98
C VAL A 79 0.66 -0.96 -6.13
N THR A 80 0.44 -1.44 -7.35
CA THR A 80 1.04 -0.89 -8.56
C THR A 80 0.31 0.33 -9.12
N ASN A 81 1.00 1.16 -9.91
CA ASN A 81 0.37 2.23 -10.69
C ASN A 81 -0.79 1.69 -11.55
N SER A 82 -0.62 0.52 -12.17
CA SER A 82 -1.68 -0.09 -13.00
C SER A 82 -2.93 -0.45 -12.20
N GLU A 83 -2.80 -0.89 -10.95
CA GLU A 83 -3.95 -1.19 -10.08
C GLU A 83 -4.62 0.08 -9.59
N TYR A 84 -3.83 1.08 -9.19
CA TYR A 84 -4.34 2.36 -8.71
C TYR A 84 -5.12 3.11 -9.81
N MET A 85 -4.62 3.08 -11.06
CA MET A 85 -5.30 3.67 -12.21
C MET A 85 -6.72 3.11 -12.45
N LYS A 86 -6.99 1.86 -12.05
CA LYS A 86 -8.36 1.29 -12.16
C LYS A 86 -9.32 1.99 -11.21
N CYS A 87 -8.92 2.18 -9.95
CA CYS A 87 -9.70 2.91 -8.97
C CYS A 87 -9.94 4.37 -9.41
N PHE A 88 -8.90 5.02 -9.97
CA PHE A 88 -9.03 6.37 -10.55
C PHE A 88 -10.00 6.40 -11.74
N ALA A 89 -9.92 5.43 -12.65
CA ALA A 89 -10.80 5.35 -13.82
C ALA A 89 -12.28 5.14 -13.44
N GLU A 90 -12.56 4.53 -12.29
CA GLU A 90 -13.91 4.40 -11.73
C GLU A 90 -14.38 5.66 -10.99
N GLY A 91 -13.55 6.70 -10.91
CA GLY A 91 -13.87 7.97 -10.24
C GLY A 91 -13.90 7.90 -8.72
N ILE A 92 -13.28 6.90 -8.11
CA ILE A 92 -13.27 6.67 -6.65
C ILE A 92 -12.00 7.22 -6.03
N CYS A 93 -10.84 6.94 -6.62
CA CYS A 93 -9.55 7.46 -6.18
C CYS A 93 -9.20 8.78 -6.87
N ASN A 94 -8.51 9.67 -6.17
CA ASN A 94 -7.90 10.83 -6.79
C ASN A 94 -6.71 10.42 -7.67
N PRO A 95 -6.30 11.24 -8.66
CA PRO A 95 -5.09 10.96 -9.41
C PRO A 95 -3.86 11.08 -8.49
N ASN A 96 -2.89 10.19 -8.67
CA ASN A 96 -1.58 10.39 -8.07
C ASN A 96 -0.82 11.51 -8.83
N ASP A 97 0.01 12.24 -8.11
CA ASP A 97 0.86 13.23 -8.76
C ASP A 97 2.05 12.54 -9.45
N LEU A 98 2.67 13.28 -10.35
CA LEU A 98 3.90 12.85 -11.01
C LEU A 98 5.09 13.65 -10.45
N HIS A 99 6.26 13.04 -10.45
CA HIS A 99 7.48 13.76 -10.08
C HIS A 99 7.71 14.92 -11.06
N GLU A 100 7.90 16.14 -10.55
CA GLU A 100 7.98 17.37 -11.37
C GLU A 100 9.01 17.30 -12.49
N THR A 101 10.22 16.83 -12.21
CA THR A 101 11.33 16.81 -13.15
C THR A 101 11.61 15.43 -13.76
N ARG A 102 11.11 14.34 -13.14
CA ARG A 102 11.35 12.95 -13.55
C ARG A 102 10.07 12.11 -13.55
N PRO A 103 9.00 12.53 -14.27
CA PRO A 103 7.70 11.86 -14.18
C PRO A 103 7.74 10.39 -14.63
N LYS A 104 8.65 10.04 -15.55
CA LYS A 104 8.77 8.67 -16.07
C LYS A 104 9.39 7.69 -15.07
N ASP A 105 10.14 8.18 -14.10
CA ASP A 105 10.90 7.33 -13.18
C ASP A 105 10.01 6.64 -12.14
N PHE A 106 8.78 7.16 -11.93
CA PHE A 106 7.81 6.65 -10.96
C PHE A 106 6.48 6.23 -11.56
N SER A 107 6.34 6.26 -12.90
CA SER A 107 5.06 6.01 -13.58
C SER A 107 5.00 4.67 -14.32
N GLY A 108 5.98 3.79 -14.14
CA GLY A 108 5.94 2.44 -14.71
C GLY A 108 4.74 1.65 -14.18
N LEU A 109 4.01 0.98 -15.06
CA LEU A 109 2.75 0.30 -14.71
C LEU A 109 2.89 -0.74 -13.60
N LYS A 110 4.08 -1.35 -13.47
CA LYS A 110 4.40 -2.35 -12.43
C LYS A 110 5.16 -1.78 -11.24
N GLN A 111 5.55 -0.50 -11.26
CA GLN A 111 6.13 0.15 -10.10
C GLN A 111 5.05 0.40 -9.04
N PRO A 112 5.41 0.47 -7.74
CA PRO A 112 4.46 0.85 -6.70
C PRO A 112 3.93 2.26 -6.98
N VAL A 113 2.64 2.47 -6.72
CA VAL A 113 2.07 3.81 -6.75
C VAL A 113 2.63 4.62 -5.59
N VAL A 114 3.14 5.80 -5.90
CA VAL A 114 3.64 6.81 -4.95
C VAL A 114 3.02 8.17 -5.28
N PHE A 115 3.38 9.23 -4.58
CA PHE A 115 2.76 10.57 -4.73
C PHE A 115 1.25 10.58 -4.47
N ILE A 116 0.83 9.87 -3.44
CA ILE A 116 -0.54 9.82 -2.94
C ILE A 116 -0.57 10.18 -1.45
N THR A 117 -1.68 10.74 -1.00
CA THR A 117 -1.93 11.01 0.41
C THR A 117 -2.28 9.73 1.17
N TRP A 118 -2.25 9.78 2.49
CA TRP A 118 -2.76 8.69 3.32
C TRP A 118 -4.24 8.40 3.05
N GLU A 119 -5.05 9.44 2.84
CA GLU A 119 -6.48 9.28 2.54
C GLU A 119 -6.72 8.60 1.20
N ASP A 120 -5.93 8.95 0.18
CA ASP A 120 -5.97 8.29 -1.13
C ASP A 120 -5.63 6.79 -0.99
N ALA A 121 -4.58 6.48 -0.21
CA ALA A 121 -4.17 5.11 0.06
C ALA A 121 -5.27 4.31 0.78
N GLN A 122 -5.89 4.89 1.79
CA GLN A 122 -7.00 4.29 2.53
C GLN A 122 -8.24 4.11 1.64
N THR A 123 -8.56 5.08 0.79
CA THR A 123 -9.66 5.02 -0.18
C THR A 123 -9.45 3.88 -1.16
N PHE A 124 -8.23 3.74 -1.69
CA PHE A 124 -7.88 2.63 -2.58
C PHE A 124 -8.07 1.26 -1.90
N CYS A 125 -7.55 1.09 -0.68
CA CYS A 125 -7.69 -0.19 0.01
C CYS A 125 -9.17 -0.52 0.34
N LYS A 126 -9.98 0.48 0.68
CA LYS A 126 -11.43 0.31 0.87
C LYS A 126 -12.13 -0.09 -0.42
N TRP A 127 -11.80 0.55 -1.55
CA TRP A 127 -12.33 0.19 -2.86
C TRP A 127 -12.03 -1.28 -3.20
N ARG A 128 -10.85 -1.78 -2.82
CA ARG A 128 -10.47 -3.20 -2.98
C ARG A 128 -11.11 -4.14 -1.94
N GLY A 129 -11.95 -3.64 -1.03
CA GLY A 129 -12.61 -4.43 0.02
C GLY A 129 -11.75 -4.69 1.26
N GLY A 130 -10.65 -3.97 1.42
CA GLY A 130 -9.75 -4.04 2.56
C GLY A 130 -9.59 -2.71 3.31
N ASN A 131 -8.46 -2.56 3.96
CA ASN A 131 -8.01 -1.33 4.62
C ASN A 131 -6.48 -1.24 4.49
N LEU A 132 -5.89 -0.09 4.85
CA LEU A 132 -4.48 -0.07 5.17
C LEU A 132 -4.20 -1.06 6.32
N PRO A 133 -3.04 -1.73 6.36
CA PRO A 133 -2.67 -2.56 7.51
C PRO A 133 -2.54 -1.68 8.75
N THR A 134 -2.84 -2.22 9.93
CA THR A 134 -2.32 -1.60 11.14
C THR A 134 -0.80 -1.78 11.18
N GLU A 135 -0.11 -0.91 11.89
CA GLU A 135 1.35 -0.98 12.03
C GLU A 135 1.80 -2.37 12.50
N VAL A 136 1.13 -2.95 13.48
CA VAL A 136 1.45 -4.27 14.01
C VAL A 136 1.14 -5.42 13.04
N GLN A 137 0.13 -5.28 12.17
CA GLN A 137 -0.11 -6.26 11.09
C GLN A 137 1.03 -6.21 10.08
N TRP A 138 1.47 -5.01 9.73
CA TRP A 138 2.58 -4.80 8.81
C TRP A 138 3.87 -5.41 9.38
N GLU A 139 4.22 -5.10 10.61
CA GLU A 139 5.44 -5.60 11.26
C GLU A 139 5.41 -7.11 11.39
N ARG A 140 4.28 -7.71 11.83
CA ARG A 140 4.13 -9.17 11.87
C ARG A 140 4.40 -9.82 10.52
N ALA A 141 3.93 -9.19 9.44
CA ALA A 141 4.10 -9.70 8.09
C ALA A 141 5.55 -9.57 7.58
N ALA A 142 6.24 -8.52 8.02
CA ALA A 142 7.62 -8.24 7.66
C ALA A 142 8.65 -9.08 8.45
N GLN A 143 8.26 -9.67 9.60
CA GLN A 143 9.16 -10.50 10.43
C GLN A 143 9.88 -11.57 9.61
N GLY A 144 11.18 -11.69 9.84
CA GLY A 144 12.05 -12.62 9.11
C GLY A 144 12.57 -12.07 7.77
N ASP A 145 12.28 -10.81 7.45
CA ASP A 145 12.80 -10.19 6.23
C ASP A 145 14.31 -9.87 6.35
N ASN A 146 14.95 -9.80 5.19
CA ASN A 146 16.36 -9.49 5.08
C ASN A 146 16.58 -8.36 4.07
N PRO A 147 17.14 -7.22 4.50
CA PRO A 147 17.40 -6.08 3.61
C PRO A 147 18.36 -6.38 2.46
N GLY A 148 19.09 -7.50 2.51
CA GLY A 148 19.97 -7.91 1.41
C GLY A 148 19.28 -8.14 0.07
N GLY A 149 17.96 -8.37 0.05
CA GLY A 149 17.14 -8.44 -1.16
C GLY A 149 16.39 -7.14 -1.47
N ALA A 150 16.55 -6.08 -0.67
CA ALA A 150 15.79 -4.85 -0.79
C ALA A 150 16.36 -3.88 -1.84
N HIS A 151 15.49 -3.05 -2.42
CA HIS A 151 15.88 -1.94 -3.27
C HIS A 151 16.01 -0.65 -2.43
N PHE A 152 17.24 -0.21 -2.18
CA PHE A 152 17.55 0.91 -1.29
C PHE A 152 18.90 1.57 -1.63
N LYS A 153 19.28 2.60 -0.89
CA LYS A 153 20.54 3.37 -1.08
C LYS A 153 20.71 3.98 -2.46
N GLN A 154 19.63 4.21 -3.21
CA GLN A 154 19.72 4.89 -4.47
C GLN A 154 20.00 6.38 -4.24
N ILE A 155 20.73 7.01 -5.15
CA ILE A 155 20.99 8.46 -5.10
C ILE A 155 19.67 9.20 -5.33
N TYR A 156 19.28 10.08 -4.40
CA TYR A 156 17.96 10.73 -4.37
C TYR A 156 17.57 11.40 -5.69
N ASN A 157 18.52 12.06 -6.35
CA ASN A 157 18.24 12.80 -7.60
C ASN A 157 18.23 11.94 -8.87
N VAL A 158 18.57 10.65 -8.79
CA VAL A 158 18.70 9.74 -9.94
C VAL A 158 17.93 8.43 -9.75
N GLY A 159 17.84 7.94 -8.51
CA GLY A 159 17.14 6.69 -8.19
C GLY A 159 15.63 6.86 -8.19
N ALA A 160 14.93 5.75 -8.23
CA ALA A 160 13.47 5.68 -8.22
C ALA A 160 13.02 4.32 -7.68
N THR A 161 11.72 4.12 -7.55
CA THR A 161 11.13 2.80 -7.31
C THR A 161 11.39 1.86 -8.49
N VAL A 162 11.31 0.56 -8.25
CA VAL A 162 11.39 -0.48 -9.28
C VAL A 162 10.10 -1.31 -9.32
N ASP A 163 9.94 -2.14 -10.35
CA ASP A 163 8.78 -3.02 -10.50
C ASP A 163 8.62 -3.94 -9.28
N VAL A 164 7.39 -4.06 -8.77
CA VAL A 164 7.06 -4.95 -7.66
C VAL A 164 7.41 -6.40 -8.00
N GLY A 165 7.86 -7.17 -7.00
CA GLY A 165 8.21 -8.58 -7.21
C GLY A 165 9.59 -8.81 -7.85
N GLY A 166 10.39 -7.76 -8.08
CA GLY A 166 11.72 -7.86 -8.68
C GLY A 166 12.80 -8.47 -7.77
N GLN A 167 12.53 -8.64 -6.48
CA GLN A 167 13.45 -9.24 -5.50
C GLN A 167 12.88 -10.56 -4.96
N ARG A 168 13.64 -11.23 -4.10
CA ARG A 168 13.13 -12.42 -3.39
C ARG A 168 12.12 -12.01 -2.32
N PRO A 169 11.05 -12.79 -2.13
CA PRO A 169 10.12 -12.54 -1.04
C PRO A 169 10.79 -12.82 0.32
N ASN A 170 10.23 -12.25 1.39
CA ASN A 170 10.60 -12.63 2.75
C ASN A 170 10.14 -14.07 3.06
N SER A 171 10.47 -14.56 4.25
CA SER A 171 10.09 -15.93 4.68
C SER A 171 8.58 -16.18 4.74
N ASN A 172 7.78 -15.12 4.81
CA ASN A 172 6.31 -15.19 4.76
C ASN A 172 5.75 -15.14 3.32
N GLY A 173 6.59 -14.94 2.30
CA GLY A 173 6.18 -14.88 0.90
C GLY A 173 5.81 -13.51 0.37
N LEU A 174 6.09 -12.43 1.12
CA LEU A 174 5.82 -11.04 0.74
C LEU A 174 7.05 -10.39 0.09
N TYR A 175 6.82 -9.56 -0.91
CA TYR A 175 7.87 -8.85 -1.63
C TYR A 175 8.01 -7.43 -1.13
N TYR A 176 9.24 -6.91 -1.14
CA TYR A 176 9.59 -5.54 -0.77
C TYR A 176 8.97 -5.04 0.56
N MET A 177 8.95 -5.91 1.58
CA MET A 177 8.67 -5.45 2.94
C MET A 177 9.79 -4.54 3.44
N MET A 178 10.97 -4.56 2.77
CA MET A 178 12.09 -3.66 3.00
C MET A 178 12.52 -3.00 1.70
N GLY A 179 12.60 -1.66 1.69
CA GLY A 179 13.00 -0.86 0.54
C GLY A 179 11.89 -0.68 -0.50
N ASN A 180 12.25 -0.21 -1.67
CA ASN A 180 11.40 0.22 -2.77
C ASN A 180 10.53 1.43 -2.40
N ALA A 181 9.42 1.26 -1.69
CA ALA A 181 8.63 2.35 -1.14
C ALA A 181 8.30 2.08 0.33
N TYR A 182 8.35 3.11 1.19
CA TYR A 182 7.64 3.07 2.46
C TYR A 182 6.17 2.74 2.21
N GLU A 183 5.50 2.15 3.18
CA GLU A 183 4.09 1.80 3.08
C GLU A 183 3.29 2.50 4.18
N TRP A 184 2.21 3.19 3.77
CA TRP A 184 1.27 3.78 4.71
C TRP A 184 0.63 2.71 5.59
N THR A 185 0.57 2.98 6.90
CA THR A 185 -0.24 2.18 7.82
C THR A 185 -1.46 2.97 8.31
N LEU A 186 -2.38 2.27 8.99
CA LEU A 186 -3.59 2.88 9.52
C LEU A 186 -3.31 3.82 10.69
N ASP A 187 -2.25 3.56 11.43
CA ASP A 187 -1.98 4.08 12.76
C ASP A 187 -1.47 5.53 12.72
N TRP A 188 -1.90 6.33 13.70
CA TRP A 188 -1.23 7.56 14.02
C TRP A 188 0.11 7.27 14.69
N TYR A 189 1.14 8.03 14.36
CA TYR A 189 2.44 7.91 15.00
C TYR A 189 2.36 8.38 16.46
N GLY A 190 2.91 7.59 17.37
CA GLY A 190 3.00 7.86 18.79
C GLY A 190 3.55 6.68 19.58
N PRO A 191 3.68 6.80 20.89
CA PRO A 191 4.21 5.74 21.74
C PRO A 191 3.36 4.47 21.67
N TYR A 192 4.00 3.32 21.74
CA TYR A 192 3.30 2.05 21.92
C TYR A 192 2.62 1.97 23.30
N GLN A 193 1.50 1.27 23.35
CA GLN A 193 0.83 0.90 24.58
C GLN A 193 1.52 -0.35 25.14
N LEU A 194 2.38 -0.18 26.13
CA LEU A 194 3.19 -1.25 26.68
C LEU A 194 2.54 -1.98 27.86
N GLU A 195 1.45 -1.44 28.41
CA GLU A 195 0.73 -2.04 29.53
C GLU A 195 -0.15 -3.18 29.06
N ASN A 196 0.19 -4.41 29.47
CA ASN A 196 -0.50 -5.64 29.10
C ASN A 196 -0.41 -5.99 27.61
N THR A 197 -0.79 -7.21 27.24
CA THR A 197 -0.87 -7.64 25.85
C THR A 197 -2.12 -7.03 25.19
N VAL A 198 -1.92 -6.02 24.34
CA VAL A 198 -3.01 -5.33 23.64
C VAL A 198 -3.52 -6.19 22.47
N SER A 199 -4.84 -6.29 22.32
CA SER A 199 -5.47 -7.02 21.22
C SER A 199 -5.77 -6.09 20.04
N ASN A 200 -5.22 -6.40 18.86
CA ASN A 200 -5.38 -5.66 17.61
C ASN A 200 -5.15 -4.13 17.79
N PRO A 201 -3.98 -3.73 18.31
CA PRO A 201 -3.70 -2.31 18.53
C PRO A 201 -3.76 -1.53 17.21
N LYS A 202 -4.14 -0.25 17.31
CA LYS A 202 -4.31 0.68 16.18
C LYS A 202 -3.58 2.00 16.43
N GLY A 203 -2.60 2.00 17.32
CA GLY A 203 -1.92 3.20 17.74
C GLY A 203 -2.80 4.19 18.53
N PRO A 204 -2.35 5.44 18.71
CA PRO A 204 -3.13 6.49 19.33
C PRO A 204 -4.41 6.80 18.54
N PRO A 205 -5.50 7.26 19.21
CA PRO A 205 -6.76 7.56 18.52
C PRO A 205 -6.66 8.80 17.61
N THR A 206 -5.71 9.70 17.88
CA THR A 206 -5.46 10.92 17.11
C THR A 206 -3.97 11.21 17.05
N GLY A 207 -3.54 11.97 16.06
CA GLY A 207 -2.15 12.37 15.89
C GLY A 207 -2.01 13.47 14.82
N LYS A 208 -0.78 13.85 14.54
CA LYS A 208 -0.43 14.79 13.46
C LYS A 208 0.17 14.07 12.27
N GLU A 209 0.77 12.93 12.49
CA GLU A 209 1.51 12.15 11.50
C GLU A 209 1.08 10.69 11.55
N LYS A 210 1.13 10.04 10.40
CA LYS A 210 0.85 8.60 10.25
C LYS A 210 2.15 7.81 10.22
N VAL A 211 2.08 6.57 10.67
CA VAL A 211 3.20 5.65 10.59
C VAL A 211 3.37 5.17 9.15
N VAL A 212 4.60 5.20 8.64
CA VAL A 212 5.03 4.47 7.44
C VAL A 212 6.14 3.51 7.82
N ARG A 213 6.23 2.40 7.10
CA ARG A 213 7.11 1.27 7.43
C ARG A 213 7.91 0.83 6.20
N GLY A 214 9.04 0.14 6.42
CA GLY A 214 9.77 -0.65 5.43
C GLY A 214 10.97 0.02 4.78
N GLY A 215 11.14 1.32 4.91
CA GLY A 215 12.18 2.02 4.14
C GLY A 215 11.79 2.22 2.67
N ALA A 216 12.59 2.95 1.93
CA ALA A 216 12.34 3.26 0.53
C ALA A 216 13.61 3.14 -0.33
N TRP A 217 13.46 3.34 -1.64
CA TRP A 217 14.53 3.24 -2.64
C TRP A 217 15.80 4.06 -2.32
N HIS A 218 15.69 5.17 -1.61
CA HIS A 218 16.81 6.02 -1.22
C HIS A 218 17.26 5.86 0.25
N SER A 219 16.54 5.06 1.04
CA SER A 219 16.81 4.94 2.48
C SER A 219 18.21 4.37 2.75
N PRO A 220 18.96 4.90 3.72
CA PRO A 220 20.12 4.23 4.29
C PRO A 220 19.73 2.88 4.93
N SER A 221 20.69 1.94 5.00
CA SER A 221 20.41 0.57 5.46
C SER A 221 19.87 0.46 6.89
N HIS A 222 20.15 1.41 7.76
CA HIS A 222 19.66 1.40 9.14
C HIS A 222 18.14 1.68 9.26
N TYR A 223 17.51 2.26 8.23
CA TYR A 223 16.06 2.40 8.12
C TYR A 223 15.36 1.15 7.52
N LEU A 224 16.11 0.10 7.23
CA LEU A 224 15.56 -1.14 6.67
C LEU A 224 15.45 -2.24 7.75
N ARG A 225 15.12 -1.85 8.96
CA ARG A 225 14.80 -2.78 10.04
C ARG A 225 13.29 -3.04 10.06
N VAL A 226 12.91 -4.27 10.39
CA VAL A 226 11.48 -4.64 10.49
C VAL A 226 10.74 -3.76 11.49
N SER A 227 11.41 -3.36 12.56
CA SER A 227 10.90 -2.54 13.67
C SER A 227 10.94 -1.03 13.39
N ASP A 228 11.72 -0.57 12.39
CA ASP A 228 11.89 0.86 12.11
C ASP A 228 10.56 1.55 11.80
N ARG A 229 10.35 2.69 12.46
CA ARG A 229 9.11 3.47 12.42
C ARG A 229 9.40 4.87 11.91
N VAL A 230 8.67 5.32 10.90
CA VAL A 230 8.81 6.68 10.39
C VAL A 230 7.48 7.40 10.42
N ALA A 231 7.50 8.66 10.88
CA ALA A 231 6.34 9.54 10.90
C ALA A 231 6.27 10.36 9.61
N LYS A 232 5.10 10.42 8.98
CA LYS A 232 4.85 11.23 7.79
C LYS A 232 3.51 11.98 7.90
N VAL A 233 3.51 13.22 7.42
CA VAL A 233 2.30 14.06 7.38
C VAL A 233 1.30 13.46 6.37
N PRO A 234 0.06 13.12 6.79
CA PRO A 234 -0.86 12.34 5.97
C PRO A 234 -1.37 13.06 4.71
N GLU A 235 -1.37 14.38 4.70
CA GLU A 235 -1.82 15.22 3.57
C GLU A 235 -0.78 15.37 2.47
N TYR A 236 0.49 15.03 2.74
CA TYR A 236 1.56 15.21 1.77
C TYR A 236 1.69 13.99 0.86
N LYS A 237 2.10 14.24 -0.38
CA LYS A 237 2.35 13.25 -1.41
C LYS A 237 3.86 13.07 -1.56
N TYR A 238 4.35 11.91 -1.19
CA TYR A 238 5.77 11.59 -1.15
C TYR A 238 6.18 10.70 -2.33
N SER A 239 7.38 10.91 -2.87
CA SER A 239 7.96 10.06 -3.93
C SER A 239 8.42 8.68 -3.45
N ASP A 240 8.38 8.49 -2.14
CA ASP A 240 8.94 7.33 -1.44
C ASP A 240 7.92 6.59 -0.58
N VAL A 241 6.62 6.93 -0.65
CA VAL A 241 5.56 6.30 0.14
C VAL A 241 4.44 5.78 -0.76
N GLY A 242 4.16 4.50 -0.64
CA GLY A 242 3.15 3.76 -1.39
C GLY A 242 2.13 3.05 -0.50
N ILE A 243 1.53 1.98 -1.03
CA ILE A 243 0.40 1.26 -0.44
C ILE A 243 0.65 -0.25 -0.47
N ARG A 244 0.26 -0.93 0.60
CA ARG A 244 -0.07 -2.36 0.65
C ARG A 244 -1.37 -2.51 1.44
N CYS A 245 -2.34 -3.27 0.93
CA CYS A 245 -3.63 -3.42 1.61
C CYS A 245 -3.69 -4.67 2.47
N ALA A 246 -4.44 -4.57 3.58
CA ALA A 246 -4.77 -5.67 4.48
C ALA A 246 -6.27 -5.98 4.41
N TYR A 247 -6.61 -7.24 4.67
CA TYR A 247 -7.98 -7.75 4.60
C TYR A 247 -8.30 -8.56 5.85
N SER A 248 -9.53 -8.43 6.34
CA SER A 248 -10.04 -9.31 7.39
C SER A 248 -10.31 -10.70 6.80
N THR A 249 -9.80 -11.74 7.41
CA THR A 249 -10.20 -13.11 7.11
C THR A 249 -11.54 -13.39 7.78
N LYS A 250 -12.45 -14.03 7.06
CA LYS A 250 -13.74 -14.48 7.62
C LYS A 250 -13.54 -15.66 8.55
#